data_6ec64f01ece60c5c014a4cbf4ee29475
#
_entry.id   6ec64f01ece60c5c014a4cbf4ee29475
#
_cell.length_a   1.000
_cell.length_b   1.000
_cell.length_c   1.000
_cell.angle_alpha   90.00
_cell.angle_beta   90.00
_cell.angle_gamma   90.00
#
_symmetry.space_group_name_H-M   'P 1'
#
loop_
_entity.id
_entity.type
_entity.pdbx_description
1 polymer ?
#
loop_
_entity_poly.entity_id
_entity_poly.type
_entity_poly.pdbx_seq_one_letter_code
_entity_poly.pdbx_strand_id
1 'polypeptide(L)'
;MSNLLIISATNDNNLDLSEKLQSFLVELGVESNIVSLENFDFPLFGGKADVDDSIIRNFVDNLSKANGFIFCAPEYNGGVPPVLSNAITWVTVKTPGWRDAFVGKFALIATASGGQGYRFLTAF
;
A
#
# COMPACT_ATOMS: atom_id res chain seq x y z
N MET A 1 15.30 -3.64 -15.07
CA MET A 1 14.29 -4.62 -14.65
C MET A 1 13.19 -3.95 -13.87
N SER A 2 11.96 -4.35 -14.12
CA SER A 2 10.82 -3.79 -13.38
C SER A 2 10.69 -4.50 -12.04
N ASN A 3 10.61 -3.72 -10.97
CA ASN A 3 10.32 -4.20 -9.62
C ASN A 3 9.05 -3.52 -9.13
N LEU A 4 8.01 -4.30 -8.90
CA LEU A 4 6.74 -3.79 -8.41
C LEU A 4 6.61 -4.01 -6.91
N LEU A 5 6.07 -3.03 -6.21
CA LEU A 5 5.70 -3.18 -4.82
C LEU A 5 4.19 -3.40 -4.73
N ILE A 6 3.81 -4.52 -4.16
CA ILE A 6 2.42 -4.84 -3.87
C ILE A 6 2.18 -4.48 -2.40
N ILE A 7 1.23 -3.58 -2.16
CA ILE A 7 0.91 -3.09 -0.83
C ILE A 7 -0.47 -3.64 -0.46
N SER A 8 -0.50 -4.59 0.46
CA SER A 8 -1.75 -5.06 1.04
C SER A 8 -2.11 -4.23 2.25
N ALA A 9 -3.33 -3.72 2.28
CA ALA A 9 -3.78 -2.95 3.44
C ALA A 9 -3.97 -3.83 4.68
N THR A 10 -4.35 -5.09 4.50
CA THR A 10 -4.68 -6.02 5.57
C THR A 10 -4.00 -7.37 5.38
N ASN A 11 -4.03 -8.21 6.42
CA ASN A 11 -3.48 -9.57 6.38
C ASN A 11 -4.52 -10.64 5.98
N ASP A 12 -5.72 -10.23 5.54
CA ASP A 12 -6.81 -11.13 5.16
C ASP A 12 -6.91 -11.34 3.64
N ASN A 13 -8.12 -11.21 3.09
CA ASN A 13 -8.40 -11.49 1.68
C ASN A 13 -7.57 -10.65 0.72
N ASN A 14 -7.17 -9.45 1.11
CA ASN A 14 -6.35 -8.60 0.25
C ASN A 14 -4.87 -9.01 0.25
N LEU A 15 -4.38 -9.66 1.31
CA LEU A 15 -3.09 -10.33 1.26
C LEU A 15 -3.14 -11.55 0.32
N ASP A 16 -4.20 -12.35 0.38
CA ASP A 16 -4.40 -13.45 -0.56
C ASP A 16 -4.45 -12.95 -2.01
N LEU A 17 -5.16 -11.85 -2.26
CA LEU A 17 -5.18 -11.20 -3.57
C LEU A 17 -3.77 -10.76 -4.00
N SER A 18 -3.02 -10.17 -3.10
CA SER A 18 -1.64 -9.74 -3.35
C SER A 18 -0.74 -10.90 -3.75
N GLU A 19 -0.86 -12.03 -3.07
CA GLU A 19 -0.10 -13.24 -3.38
C GLU A 19 -0.47 -13.83 -4.74
N LYS A 20 -1.75 -13.81 -5.10
CA LYS A 20 -2.20 -14.25 -6.43
C LYS A 20 -1.65 -13.35 -7.53
N LEU A 21 -1.70 -12.05 -7.33
CA LEU A 21 -1.13 -11.09 -8.29
C LEU A 21 0.38 -11.28 -8.43
N GLN A 22 1.09 -11.52 -7.33
CA GLN A 22 2.51 -11.83 -7.37
C GLN A 22 2.80 -13.09 -8.19
N SER A 23 1.98 -14.13 -8.05
CA SER A 23 2.13 -15.36 -8.82
C SER A 23 2.00 -15.11 -10.33
N PHE A 24 1.05 -14.27 -10.75
CA PHE A 24 0.92 -13.89 -12.16
C PHE A 24 2.12 -13.08 -12.64
N LEU A 25 2.66 -12.19 -11.81
CA LEU A 25 3.85 -11.41 -12.15
C LEU A 25 5.07 -12.31 -12.34
N VAL A 26 5.23 -13.34 -11.51
CA VAL A 26 6.30 -14.34 -11.68
C VAL A 26 6.19 -15.02 -13.05
N GLU A 27 4.99 -15.43 -13.46
CA GLU A 27 4.76 -16.04 -14.79
C GLU A 27 5.12 -15.07 -15.92
N LEU A 28 4.96 -13.78 -15.71
CA LEU A 28 5.32 -12.74 -16.67
C LEU A 28 6.79 -12.31 -16.59
N GLY A 29 7.58 -12.91 -15.70
CA GLY A 29 8.98 -12.53 -15.51
C GLY A 29 9.20 -11.19 -14.82
N VAL A 30 8.21 -10.71 -14.07
CA VAL A 30 8.27 -9.42 -13.36
C VAL A 30 8.57 -9.66 -11.89
N GLU A 31 9.61 -9.01 -11.39
CA GLU A 31 9.94 -9.06 -9.95
C GLU A 31 8.96 -8.20 -9.15
N SER A 32 8.57 -8.70 -7.99
CA SER A 32 7.72 -7.98 -7.07
C SER A 32 7.97 -8.37 -5.62
N ASN A 33 7.66 -7.44 -4.73
CA ASN A 33 7.67 -7.66 -3.29
C ASN A 33 6.30 -7.30 -2.72
N ILE A 34 5.91 -7.98 -1.65
CA ILE A 34 4.66 -7.71 -0.95
C ILE A 34 4.99 -7.13 0.41
N VAL A 35 4.33 -6.03 0.77
CA VAL A 35 4.27 -5.51 2.14
C VAL A 35 2.82 -5.47 2.58
N SER A 36 2.58 -5.77 3.86
CA SER A 36 1.28 -5.60 4.48
C SER A 36 1.34 -4.46 5.49
N LEU A 37 0.40 -3.53 5.39
CA LEU A 37 0.36 -2.37 6.29
C LEU A 37 0.09 -2.75 7.73
N GLU A 38 -0.60 -3.87 7.97
CA GLU A 38 -0.82 -4.38 9.33
C GLU A 38 0.46 -4.88 10.01
N ASN A 39 1.51 -5.15 9.24
CA ASN A 39 2.81 -5.57 9.78
C ASN A 39 3.71 -4.38 10.14
N PHE A 40 3.30 -3.16 9.82
CA PHE A 40 3.95 -1.94 10.28
C PHE A 40 3.18 -1.39 11.50
N ASP A 41 3.90 -0.97 12.51
CA ASP A 41 3.28 -0.37 13.71
C ASP A 41 2.99 1.11 13.49
N PHE A 42 2.12 1.42 12.53
CA PHE A 42 1.64 2.78 12.34
C PHE A 42 0.58 3.11 13.40
N PRO A 43 0.86 4.01 14.35
CA PRO A 43 -0.19 4.48 15.23
C PRO A 43 -1.21 5.31 14.46
N LEU A 44 -2.39 5.52 15.01
CA LEU A 44 -3.38 6.41 14.42
C LEU A 44 -2.83 7.83 14.35
N PHE A 45 -2.76 8.40 13.16
CA PHE A 45 -2.37 9.79 12.99
C PHE A 45 -3.38 10.72 13.69
N GLY A 46 -2.87 11.68 14.43
CA GLY A 46 -3.70 12.57 15.25
C GLY A 46 -4.03 12.01 16.64
N GLY A 47 -3.61 10.77 16.93
CA GLY A 47 -3.69 10.20 18.27
C GLY A 47 -2.54 10.70 19.17
N LYS A 48 -2.35 10.02 20.31
CA LYS A 48 -1.33 10.43 21.30
C LYS A 48 0.07 9.96 20.93
N ALA A 49 0.18 8.83 20.23
CA ALA A 49 1.47 8.24 19.87
C ALA A 49 1.99 8.83 18.56
N ASP A 50 3.29 9.10 18.51
CA ASP A 50 4.00 9.40 17.27
C ASP A 50 4.53 8.11 16.64
N VAL A 51 4.73 8.11 15.33
CA VAL A 51 5.31 6.98 14.63
C VAL A 51 6.82 6.95 14.83
N ASP A 52 7.38 5.75 14.98
CA ASP A 52 8.82 5.56 15.00
C ASP A 52 9.42 5.91 13.63
N ASP A 53 10.46 6.73 13.61
CA ASP A 53 11.14 7.15 12.38
C ASP A 53 11.67 5.97 11.56
N SER A 54 12.09 4.88 12.21
CA SER A 54 12.57 3.69 11.51
C SER A 54 11.46 2.99 10.73
N ILE A 55 10.23 3.02 11.22
CA ILE A 55 9.06 2.46 10.53
C ILE A 55 8.79 3.25 9.25
N ILE A 56 8.78 4.57 9.34
CA ILE A 56 8.57 5.46 8.19
C ILE A 56 9.69 5.27 7.17
N ARG A 57 10.96 5.28 7.60
CA ARG A 57 12.09 5.07 6.69
C ARG A 57 11.99 3.74 5.95
N ASN A 58 11.68 2.67 6.65
CA ASN A 58 11.53 1.34 6.05
C ASN A 58 10.43 1.35 4.99
N PHE A 59 9.28 1.91 5.31
CA PHE A 59 8.17 1.95 4.35
C PHE A 59 8.50 2.84 3.13
N VAL A 60 9.05 4.02 3.35
CA VAL A 60 9.44 4.94 2.28
C VAL A 60 10.54 4.34 1.40
N ASP A 61 11.48 3.61 1.97
CA ASP A 61 12.50 2.90 1.21
C ASP A 61 11.90 1.87 0.25
N ASN A 62 10.90 1.12 0.71
CA ASN A 62 10.17 0.20 -0.15
C ASN A 62 9.47 0.93 -1.31
N LEU A 63 8.79 2.04 -1.01
CA LEU A 63 8.15 2.86 -2.04
C LEU A 63 9.16 3.40 -3.05
N SER A 64 10.28 3.90 -2.57
CA SER A 64 11.29 4.56 -3.42
C SER A 64 11.99 3.59 -4.37
N LYS A 65 12.21 2.36 -3.94
CA LYS A 65 12.88 1.33 -4.75
C LYS A 65 11.99 0.74 -5.83
N ALA A 66 10.67 0.87 -5.72
CA ALA A 66 9.73 0.30 -6.66
C ALA A 66 9.65 1.14 -7.94
N ASN A 67 9.43 0.48 -9.08
CA ASN A 67 9.14 1.12 -10.35
C ASN A 67 7.64 1.42 -10.52
N GLY A 68 6.80 0.71 -9.78
CA GLY A 68 5.36 0.88 -9.78
C GLY A 68 4.73 0.15 -8.60
N PHE A 69 3.44 0.35 -8.42
CA PHE A 69 2.71 -0.13 -7.25
C PHE A 69 1.47 -0.92 -7.63
N ILE A 70 1.12 -1.87 -6.79
CA ILE A 70 -0.22 -2.47 -6.76
C ILE A 70 -0.75 -2.31 -5.34
N PHE A 71 -1.86 -1.58 -5.19
CA PHE A 71 -2.53 -1.41 -3.91
C PHE A 71 -3.71 -2.37 -3.84
N CYS A 72 -3.69 -3.25 -2.84
CA CYS A 72 -4.77 -4.20 -2.57
C CYS A 72 -5.41 -3.85 -1.22
N ALA A 73 -6.66 -3.41 -1.24
CA ALA A 73 -7.34 -2.98 -0.03
C ALA A 73 -8.83 -3.28 -0.07
N PRO A 74 -9.45 -3.58 1.09
CA PRO A 74 -10.89 -3.73 1.15
C PRO A 74 -11.59 -2.37 1.07
N GLU A 75 -12.86 -2.41 0.70
CA GLU A 75 -13.74 -1.26 0.87
C GLU A 75 -14.42 -1.37 2.23
N TYR A 76 -14.19 -0.39 3.09
CA TYR A 76 -14.86 -0.28 4.39
C TYR A 76 -15.78 0.93 4.38
N ASN A 77 -17.04 0.72 4.75
CA ASN A 77 -18.05 1.80 4.83
C ASN A 77 -18.12 2.65 3.55
N GLY A 78 -17.98 2.00 2.40
CA GLY A 78 -18.07 2.66 1.10
C GLY A 78 -16.90 3.57 0.77
N GLY A 79 -15.71 3.29 1.28
CA GLY A 79 -14.54 4.12 1.02
C GLY A 79 -13.21 3.41 1.20
N VAL A 80 -12.15 4.21 1.27
CA VAL A 80 -10.79 3.75 1.52
C VAL A 80 -10.67 3.26 2.96
N PRO A 81 -10.07 2.09 3.23
CA PRO A 81 -9.94 1.63 4.61
C PRO A 81 -8.98 2.53 5.40
N PRO A 82 -9.27 2.78 6.70
CA PRO A 82 -8.45 3.68 7.51
C PRO A 82 -6.98 3.30 7.57
N VAL A 83 -6.65 2.02 7.60
CA VAL A 83 -5.25 1.56 7.64
C VAL A 83 -4.44 2.08 6.46
N LEU A 84 -5.02 2.14 5.27
CA LEU A 84 -4.36 2.64 4.07
C LEU A 84 -4.19 4.17 4.12
N SER A 85 -5.27 4.89 4.39
CA SER A 85 -5.24 6.36 4.52
C SER A 85 -4.26 6.79 5.62
N ASN A 86 -4.26 6.09 6.75
CA ASN A 86 -3.37 6.38 7.87
C ASN A 86 -1.89 6.24 7.49
N ALA A 87 -1.53 5.15 6.82
CA ALA A 87 -0.15 4.92 6.39
C ALA A 87 0.32 6.00 5.41
N ILE A 88 -0.49 6.34 4.42
CA ILE A 88 -0.17 7.40 3.45
C ILE A 88 -0.05 8.76 4.15
N THR A 89 -0.92 9.05 5.12
CA THR A 89 -0.84 10.29 5.89
C THR A 89 0.49 10.40 6.65
N TRP A 90 0.92 9.34 7.31
CA TRP A 90 2.23 9.34 7.99
C TRP A 90 3.38 9.59 7.03
N VAL A 91 3.36 8.95 5.85
CA VAL A 91 4.39 9.17 4.82
C VAL A 91 4.45 10.64 4.42
N THR A 92 3.31 11.24 4.10
CA THR A 92 3.27 12.62 3.61
C THR A 92 3.66 13.64 4.67
N VAL A 93 3.33 13.38 5.93
CA VAL A 93 3.63 14.30 7.04
C VAL A 93 5.10 14.18 7.49
N LYS A 94 5.63 12.97 7.54
CA LYS A 94 6.96 12.71 8.13
C LYS A 94 8.10 12.70 7.12
N THR A 95 7.81 12.69 5.82
CA THR A 95 8.85 12.56 4.80
C THR A 95 8.93 13.82 3.95
N PRO A 96 9.92 14.70 4.19
CA PRO A 96 10.19 15.80 3.26
C PRO A 96 10.43 15.25 1.85
N GLY A 97 9.80 15.84 0.84
CA GLY A 97 9.94 15.36 -0.54
C GLY A 97 9.25 14.02 -0.81
N TRP A 98 8.23 13.66 -0.06
CA TRP A 98 7.51 12.38 -0.20
C TRP A 98 7.01 12.10 -1.62
N ARG A 99 6.77 13.15 -2.41
CA ARG A 99 6.34 13.00 -3.81
C ARG A 99 7.33 12.23 -4.65
N ASP A 100 8.63 12.31 -4.34
CA ASP A 100 9.68 11.63 -5.09
C ASP A 100 9.53 10.11 -5.07
N ALA A 101 8.88 9.56 -4.03
CA ALA A 101 8.60 8.13 -3.96
C ALA A 101 7.53 7.68 -4.98
N PHE A 102 6.73 8.59 -5.51
CA PHE A 102 5.59 8.29 -6.38
C PHE A 102 5.70 8.86 -7.80
N VAL A 103 6.41 9.96 -7.97
CA VAL A 103 6.47 10.66 -9.26
C VAL A 103 7.04 9.76 -10.36
N GLY A 104 6.35 9.75 -11.50
CA GLY A 104 6.77 8.97 -12.67
C GLY A 104 6.48 7.48 -12.58
N LYS A 105 5.73 7.04 -11.57
CA LYS A 105 5.37 5.64 -11.37
C LYS A 105 3.89 5.40 -11.61
N PHE A 106 3.55 4.21 -12.08
CA PHE A 106 2.17 3.79 -12.24
C PHE A 106 1.68 3.04 -11.00
N ALA A 107 0.38 3.09 -10.75
CA ALA A 107 -0.27 2.33 -9.71
C ALA A 107 -1.48 1.58 -10.27
N LEU A 108 -1.58 0.31 -9.94
CA LEU A 108 -2.78 -0.49 -10.10
C LEU A 108 -3.50 -0.55 -8.75
N ILE A 109 -4.80 -0.40 -8.77
CA ILE A 109 -5.64 -0.49 -7.57
C ILE A 109 -6.53 -1.72 -7.71
N ALA A 110 -6.50 -2.59 -6.71
CA ALA A 110 -7.26 -3.83 -6.68
C ALA A 110 -7.94 -3.99 -5.31
N THR A 111 -9.04 -4.73 -5.28
CA THR A 111 -9.78 -4.95 -4.05
C THR A 111 -10.38 -6.35 -4.00
N ALA A 112 -10.34 -6.95 -2.81
CA ALA A 112 -11.17 -8.08 -2.42
C ALA A 112 -12.09 -7.60 -1.31
N SER A 113 -13.36 -7.41 -1.64
CA SER A 113 -14.39 -6.85 -0.75
C SER A 113 -15.64 -7.71 -0.77
N GLY A 114 -16.49 -7.58 0.25
CA GLY A 114 -17.78 -8.28 0.29
C GLY A 114 -18.76 -7.84 -0.79
N GLY A 115 -18.60 -6.62 -1.34
CA GLY A 115 -19.32 -6.09 -2.49
C GLY A 115 -18.41 -5.94 -3.69
N GLN A 116 -18.73 -5.00 -4.59
CA GLN A 116 -17.98 -4.79 -5.81
C GLN A 116 -16.78 -3.85 -5.65
N GLY A 117 -16.67 -3.14 -4.52
CA GLY A 117 -15.53 -2.30 -4.20
C GLY A 117 -15.39 -1.02 -5.02
N TYR A 118 -16.43 -0.61 -5.74
CA TYR A 118 -16.36 0.55 -6.63
C TYR A 118 -16.00 1.85 -5.94
N ARG A 119 -16.48 2.05 -4.71
CA ARG A 119 -16.22 3.30 -3.98
C ARG A 119 -14.77 3.40 -3.54
N PHE A 120 -14.17 2.29 -3.15
CA PHE A 120 -12.73 2.26 -2.90
C PHE A 120 -11.96 2.58 -4.18
N LEU A 121 -12.26 1.89 -5.28
CA LEU A 121 -11.54 2.03 -6.55
C LEU A 121 -11.63 3.45 -7.12
N THR A 122 -12.73 4.15 -6.87
CA THR A 122 -12.92 5.53 -7.36
C THR A 122 -12.39 6.59 -6.39
N ALA A 123 -12.34 6.29 -5.09
CA ALA A 123 -11.90 7.25 -4.07
C ALA A 123 -10.38 7.30 -3.89
N PHE A 124 -9.70 6.18 -4.10
CA PHE A 124 -8.25 6.08 -3.91
C PHE A 124 -7.49 6.42 -5.18
#